data_c37e719a52203729ae12ea040d8aaf49
#
_entry.id   c37e719a52203729ae12ea040d8aaf49
#
_cell.length_a   1.000
_cell.length_b   1.000
_cell.length_c   1.000
_cell.angle_alpha   90.00
_cell.angle_beta   90.00
_cell.angle_gamma   90.00
#
_symmetry.space_group_name_H-M   'P 1'
#
loop_
_entity.id
_entity.type
_entity.pdbx_description
1 polymer ?
#
loop_
_entity_poly.entity_id
_entity_poly.type
_entity_poly.pdbx_seq_one_letter_code
_entity_poly.pdbx_strand_id
1 'polypeptide(L)'
;KLPKDVKVNRMSDHFFNLAKRAQNKAKNIHIEKENLQSKKRFYENIYYALEQAKEPYELELLVPKRAKSQRKKERLTEGELFWIEDYKVLVGRNSKENQKLLEIAKANDLWMHVRDVPSSHVIIRTDKQNLPDSVLNAAAKLCVDFSVKNPGDYEVDYTKRKFVKVQEGSSVLYNKYNTISVTKEGVEIRV
;
A
#
# COMPACT_ATOMS: atom_id res chain seq x y z
N LYS A 1 -40.38 8.64 20.61
CA LYS A 1 -39.95 10.06 20.52
C LYS A 1 -39.30 10.25 19.14
N LEU A 2 -39.68 11.30 18.43
CA LEU A 2 -39.11 11.64 17.13
C LEU A 2 -37.71 12.26 17.34
N PRO A 3 -36.69 11.92 16.50
CA PRO A 3 -35.38 12.53 16.58
C PRO A 3 -35.48 14.02 16.22
N LYS A 4 -34.94 14.87 17.06
CA LYS A 4 -35.04 16.34 16.92
C LYS A 4 -34.15 16.87 15.75
N ASP A 5 -33.18 16.09 15.33
CA ASP A 5 -32.13 16.52 14.37
C ASP A 5 -32.42 16.10 12.93
N VAL A 6 -33.55 15.44 12.64
CA VAL A 6 -33.91 14.94 11.32
C VAL A 6 -35.03 15.79 10.71
N LYS A 7 -34.76 16.35 9.51
CA LYS A 7 -35.81 17.10 8.78
C LYS A 7 -37.00 16.19 8.45
N VAL A 8 -38.21 16.72 8.52
CA VAL A 8 -39.46 15.96 8.32
C VAL A 8 -39.49 15.19 7.01
N ASN A 9 -38.97 15.78 5.92
CA ASN A 9 -38.91 15.14 4.59
C ASN A 9 -37.89 13.96 4.51
N ARG A 10 -36.99 13.80 5.49
CA ARG A 10 -36.05 12.68 5.58
C ARG A 10 -36.35 11.70 6.69
N MET A 11 -37.50 11.86 7.34
CA MET A 11 -37.89 11.05 8.49
C MET A 11 -38.12 9.58 8.09
N SER A 12 -38.78 9.35 6.94
CA SER A 12 -39.00 8.00 6.40
C SER A 12 -37.70 7.27 6.13
N ASP A 13 -36.72 7.94 5.47
CA ASP A 13 -35.42 7.38 5.17
C ASP A 13 -34.62 7.07 6.44
N HIS A 14 -34.74 7.96 7.44
CA HIS A 14 -34.10 7.73 8.73
C HIS A 14 -34.61 6.47 9.41
N PHE A 15 -35.93 6.30 9.51
CA PHE A 15 -36.52 5.11 10.13
C PHE A 15 -36.31 3.85 9.31
N PHE A 16 -36.34 3.92 7.98
CA PHE A 16 -36.04 2.81 7.12
C PHE A 16 -34.59 2.32 7.32
N ASN A 17 -33.63 3.25 7.37
CA ASN A 17 -32.23 2.91 7.64
C ASN A 17 -32.02 2.33 9.04
N LEU A 18 -32.73 2.84 10.04
CA LEU A 18 -32.72 2.31 11.41
C LEU A 18 -33.27 0.88 11.46
N ALA A 19 -34.41 0.63 10.81
CA ALA A 19 -34.98 -0.70 10.69
C ALA A 19 -34.07 -1.69 9.97
N LYS A 20 -33.46 -1.27 8.85
CA LYS A 20 -32.48 -2.08 8.10
C LYS A 20 -31.24 -2.43 8.95
N ARG A 21 -30.70 -1.47 9.71
CA ARG A 21 -29.60 -1.71 10.65
C ARG A 21 -29.99 -2.69 11.76
N ALA A 22 -31.17 -2.52 12.36
CA ALA A 22 -31.70 -3.42 13.38
C ALA A 22 -31.90 -4.85 12.84
N GLN A 23 -32.47 -4.98 11.64
CA GLN A 23 -32.66 -6.27 10.98
C GLN A 23 -31.31 -6.97 10.67
N ASN A 24 -30.31 -6.24 10.16
CA ASN A 24 -28.98 -6.79 9.93
C ASN A 24 -28.30 -7.20 11.23
N LYS A 25 -28.44 -6.41 12.29
CA LYS A 25 -27.93 -6.77 13.62
C LYS A 25 -28.63 -8.02 14.17
N ALA A 26 -29.94 -8.12 14.03
CA ALA A 26 -30.72 -9.30 14.44
C ALA A 26 -30.30 -10.57 13.68
N LYS A 27 -30.02 -10.48 12.37
CA LYS A 27 -29.53 -11.60 11.58
C LYS A 27 -28.18 -12.12 12.02
N ASN A 28 -27.30 -11.25 12.50
CA ASN A 28 -25.91 -11.60 12.85
C ASN A 28 -25.72 -11.93 14.34
N ILE A 29 -26.72 -11.67 15.21
CA ILE A 29 -26.60 -11.85 16.65
C ILE A 29 -26.36 -13.33 17.04
N HIS A 30 -26.93 -14.26 16.28
CA HIS A 30 -26.74 -15.69 16.54
C HIS A 30 -25.29 -16.10 16.22
N ILE A 31 -24.68 -15.56 15.16
CA ILE A 31 -23.27 -15.81 14.80
C ILE A 31 -22.34 -15.27 15.88
N GLU A 32 -22.63 -14.06 16.38
CA GLU A 32 -21.88 -13.46 17.48
C GLU A 32 -21.99 -14.29 18.76
N LYS A 33 -23.21 -14.77 19.08
CA LYS A 33 -23.45 -15.68 20.22
C LYS A 33 -22.66 -16.98 20.09
N GLU A 34 -22.68 -17.62 18.92
CA GLU A 34 -21.93 -18.86 18.68
C GLU A 34 -20.41 -18.64 18.82
N ASN A 35 -19.90 -17.53 18.28
CA ASN A 35 -18.49 -17.17 18.41
C ASN A 35 -18.09 -16.96 19.89
N LEU A 36 -18.93 -16.28 20.66
CA LEU A 36 -18.70 -16.09 22.09
C LEU A 36 -18.76 -17.40 22.86
N GLN A 37 -19.72 -18.27 22.55
CA GLN A 37 -19.82 -19.60 23.16
C GLN A 37 -18.61 -20.49 22.83
N SER A 38 -18.11 -20.41 21.58
CA SER A 38 -16.89 -21.14 21.18
C SER A 38 -15.66 -20.62 21.92
N LYS A 39 -15.52 -19.29 22.05
CA LYS A 39 -14.45 -18.69 22.86
C LYS A 39 -14.55 -19.11 24.34
N LYS A 40 -15.74 -19.11 24.90
CA LYS A 40 -15.95 -19.53 26.28
C LYS A 40 -15.48 -20.97 26.48
N ARG A 41 -15.96 -21.92 25.65
CA ARG A 41 -15.52 -23.33 25.69
C ARG A 41 -14.01 -23.50 25.54
N PHE A 42 -13.41 -22.72 24.65
CA PHE A 42 -11.96 -22.74 24.45
C PHE A 42 -11.20 -22.35 25.72
N TYR A 43 -11.62 -21.29 26.42
CA TYR A 43 -10.98 -20.88 27.67
C TYR A 43 -11.27 -21.85 28.83
N GLU A 44 -12.46 -22.43 28.89
CA GLU A 44 -12.79 -23.47 29.87
C GLU A 44 -11.89 -24.71 29.71
N ASN A 45 -11.64 -25.14 28.45
CA ASN A 45 -10.73 -26.25 28.14
C ASN A 45 -9.29 -25.92 28.54
N ILE A 46 -8.82 -24.70 28.25
CA ILE A 46 -7.48 -24.25 28.68
C ILE A 46 -7.40 -24.25 30.21
N TYR A 47 -8.40 -23.72 30.89
CA TYR A 47 -8.44 -23.68 32.34
C TYR A 47 -8.37 -25.10 32.93
N TYR A 48 -9.19 -26.01 32.42
CA TYR A 48 -9.17 -27.42 32.84
C TYR A 48 -7.79 -28.08 32.59
N ALA A 49 -7.20 -27.84 31.42
CA ALA A 49 -5.88 -28.36 31.08
C ALA A 49 -4.77 -27.81 32.01
N LEU A 50 -4.86 -26.54 32.40
CA LEU A 50 -3.97 -25.91 33.37
C LEU A 50 -4.10 -26.54 34.76
N GLU A 51 -5.32 -26.87 35.22
CA GLU A 51 -5.55 -27.52 36.51
C GLU A 51 -5.03 -28.98 36.54
N GLN A 52 -5.02 -29.67 35.40
CA GLN A 52 -4.55 -31.05 35.29
C GLN A 52 -3.05 -31.18 35.05
N ALA A 53 -2.39 -30.12 34.59
CA ALA A 53 -0.97 -30.14 34.26
C ALA A 53 -0.12 -30.34 35.52
N LYS A 54 0.71 -31.40 35.53
CA LYS A 54 1.62 -31.74 36.60
C LYS A 54 3.04 -31.29 36.33
N GLU A 55 3.40 -31.20 35.05
CA GLU A 55 4.74 -30.87 34.59
C GLU A 55 4.75 -29.62 33.69
N PRO A 56 5.80 -28.77 33.75
CA PRO A 56 5.88 -27.53 32.98
C PRO A 56 5.79 -27.73 31.48
N TYR A 57 6.30 -28.85 30.92
CA TYR A 57 6.26 -29.09 29.47
C TYR A 57 4.84 -29.34 28.95
N GLU A 58 3.92 -29.81 29.78
CA GLU A 58 2.51 -30.00 29.41
C GLU A 58 1.84 -28.63 29.10
N LEU A 59 2.33 -27.57 29.74
CA LEU A 59 1.84 -26.21 29.52
C LEU A 59 2.38 -25.60 28.25
N GLU A 60 3.48 -26.09 27.68
CA GLU A 60 4.01 -25.57 26.41
C GLU A 60 3.04 -25.79 25.24
N LEU A 61 2.21 -26.83 25.30
CA LEU A 61 1.16 -27.10 24.32
C LEU A 61 -0.01 -26.10 24.43
N LEU A 62 -0.22 -25.55 25.63
CA LEU A 62 -1.30 -24.59 25.90
C LEU A 62 -0.86 -23.14 25.67
N VAL A 63 0.43 -22.88 25.79
CA VAL A 63 0.97 -21.56 25.42
C VAL A 63 0.83 -21.43 23.92
N PRO A 64 -0.01 -20.49 23.41
CA PRO A 64 -0.06 -20.23 21.98
C PRO A 64 1.37 -19.93 21.58
N LYS A 65 1.98 -20.81 20.75
CA LYS A 65 3.29 -20.55 20.14
C LYS A 65 3.19 -19.12 19.67
N ARG A 66 3.92 -18.18 20.31
CA ARG A 66 3.86 -16.74 20.05
C ARG A 66 3.66 -16.59 18.57
N ALA A 67 2.44 -16.19 18.15
CA ALA A 67 2.12 -16.05 16.75
C ALA A 67 3.29 -15.23 16.26
N LYS A 68 4.15 -15.86 15.41
CA LYS A 68 5.41 -15.28 14.91
C LYS A 68 5.06 -13.86 14.70
N SER A 69 5.54 -12.96 15.56
CA SER A 69 5.16 -11.57 15.80
C SER A 69 4.50 -11.08 14.54
N GLN A 70 3.16 -10.82 14.53
CA GLN A 70 2.42 -10.55 13.29
C GLN A 70 3.39 -9.77 12.47
N ARG A 71 3.92 -10.40 11.38
CA ARG A 71 5.01 -9.84 10.60
C ARG A 71 4.58 -8.43 10.48
N LYS A 72 5.21 -7.54 11.24
CA LYS A 72 4.95 -6.13 11.42
C LYS A 72 4.38 -5.73 10.11
N LYS A 73 3.00 -5.60 9.99
CA LYS A 73 2.24 -5.46 8.76
C LYS A 73 3.21 -4.81 7.83
N GLU A 74 3.78 -5.56 6.85
CA GLU A 74 4.98 -5.14 6.15
C GLU A 74 4.70 -3.71 5.88
N ARG A 75 5.42 -2.80 6.53
CA ARG A 75 5.23 -1.37 6.28
C ARG A 75 5.39 -1.37 4.82
N LEU A 76 4.28 -1.26 4.06
CA LEU A 76 4.25 -1.32 2.62
C LEU A 76 5.46 -0.52 2.24
N THR A 77 6.55 -1.23 1.88
CA THR A 77 7.85 -0.61 1.76
C THR A 77 7.57 0.48 0.78
N GLU A 78 7.92 1.71 1.13
CA GLU A 78 7.61 2.89 0.31
C GLU A 78 8.38 2.82 -1.02
N GLY A 79 8.39 1.62 -1.66
CA GLY A 79 9.25 1.28 -2.77
C GLY A 79 10.70 1.00 -2.33
N GLU A 80 11.57 0.81 -3.28
CA GLU A 80 13.00 0.65 -3.06
C GLU A 80 13.66 2.02 -2.99
N LEU A 81 14.55 2.19 -2.00
CA LEU A 81 15.21 3.46 -1.72
C LEU A 81 16.63 3.46 -2.27
N PHE A 82 16.93 4.47 -3.07
CA PHE A 82 18.28 4.78 -3.58
C PHE A 82 18.71 6.17 -3.14
N TRP A 83 20.00 6.35 -3.02
CA TRP A 83 20.63 7.67 -2.88
C TRP A 83 21.45 7.94 -4.14
N ILE A 84 21.13 9.01 -4.84
CA ILE A 84 21.86 9.50 -5.99
C ILE A 84 22.38 10.88 -5.61
N GLU A 85 23.70 10.99 -5.42
CA GLU A 85 24.30 12.17 -4.78
C GLU A 85 23.60 12.44 -3.43
N ASP A 86 23.09 13.64 -3.22
CA ASP A 86 22.35 14.03 -2.00
C ASP A 86 20.83 13.87 -2.11
N TYR A 87 20.34 13.21 -3.16
CA TYR A 87 18.91 13.06 -3.43
C TYR A 87 18.40 11.68 -3.08
N LYS A 88 17.31 11.68 -2.32
CA LYS A 88 16.55 10.46 -2.01
C LYS A 88 15.64 10.10 -3.17
N VAL A 89 15.85 8.94 -3.77
CA VAL A 89 15.10 8.42 -4.90
C VAL A 89 14.34 7.16 -4.48
N LEU A 90 13.04 7.15 -4.70
CA LEU A 90 12.14 6.03 -4.36
C LEU A 90 11.63 5.41 -5.66
N VAL A 91 11.69 4.10 -5.77
CA VAL A 91 11.25 3.32 -6.94
C VAL A 91 10.18 2.32 -6.52
N GLY A 92 9.00 2.37 -7.15
CA GLY A 92 7.95 1.40 -6.92
C GLY A 92 8.12 0.17 -7.80
N ARG A 93 8.09 -1.01 -7.21
CA ARG A 93 8.31 -2.30 -7.90
C ARG A 93 7.01 -2.96 -8.39
N ASN A 94 5.89 -2.45 -7.93
CA ASN A 94 4.57 -2.97 -8.27
C ASN A 94 3.49 -1.89 -8.12
N SER A 95 2.27 -2.18 -8.60
CA SER A 95 1.15 -1.23 -8.60
C SER A 95 0.84 -0.67 -7.19
N LYS A 96 0.90 -1.48 -6.13
CA LYS A 96 0.63 -1.03 -4.75
C LYS A 96 1.70 -0.05 -4.24
N GLU A 97 2.97 -0.34 -4.53
CA GLU A 97 4.07 0.55 -4.19
C GLU A 97 4.02 1.82 -5.03
N ASN A 98 3.74 1.73 -6.34
CA ASN A 98 3.54 2.89 -7.21
C ASN A 98 2.44 3.81 -6.68
N GLN A 99 1.30 3.25 -6.29
CA GLN A 99 0.22 4.03 -5.68
C GLN A 99 0.67 4.69 -4.38
N LYS A 100 1.37 3.94 -3.52
CA LYS A 100 1.88 4.48 -2.25
C LYS A 100 2.87 5.61 -2.46
N LEU A 101 3.77 5.50 -3.43
CA LEU A 101 4.70 6.57 -3.78
C LEU A 101 3.97 7.85 -4.20
N LEU A 102 2.88 7.73 -4.98
CA LEU A 102 2.06 8.88 -5.37
C LEU A 102 1.35 9.53 -4.18
N GLU A 103 0.95 8.75 -3.17
CA GLU A 103 0.31 9.26 -1.95
C GLU A 103 1.27 10.05 -1.06
N ILE A 104 2.52 9.56 -0.90
CA ILE A 104 3.50 10.14 0.00
C ILE A 104 4.36 11.23 -0.65
N ALA A 105 4.38 11.31 -1.98
CA ALA A 105 5.15 12.32 -2.71
C ALA A 105 4.57 13.71 -2.51
N LYS A 106 5.44 14.67 -2.23
CA LYS A 106 5.10 16.09 -2.09
C LYS A 106 4.87 16.75 -3.44
N ALA A 107 4.17 17.86 -3.46
CA ALA A 107 3.82 18.60 -4.69
C ALA A 107 5.02 18.97 -5.57
N ASN A 108 6.17 19.25 -4.97
CA ASN A 108 7.39 19.66 -5.67
C ASN A 108 8.35 18.50 -5.96
N ASP A 109 8.12 17.29 -5.39
CA ASP A 109 8.90 16.11 -5.74
C ASP A 109 8.81 15.85 -7.25
N LEU A 110 9.89 15.32 -7.83
CA LEU A 110 9.90 14.95 -9.23
C LEU A 110 9.43 13.51 -9.39
N TRP A 111 8.47 13.30 -10.27
CA TRP A 111 7.94 12.00 -10.65
C TRP A 111 8.43 11.63 -12.05
N MET A 112 8.77 10.34 -12.26
CA MET A 112 9.21 9.78 -13.53
C MET A 112 8.47 8.49 -13.87
N HIS A 113 8.34 8.23 -15.18
CA HIS A 113 7.68 7.05 -15.74
C HIS A 113 8.19 6.77 -17.15
N VAL A 114 8.35 5.51 -17.54
CA VAL A 114 8.69 5.15 -18.93
C VAL A 114 7.45 5.34 -19.79
N ARG A 115 7.60 6.04 -20.91
CA ARG A 115 6.50 6.33 -21.83
C ARG A 115 5.97 5.05 -22.49
N ASP A 116 4.65 5.00 -22.72
CA ASP A 116 3.92 4.00 -23.50
C ASP A 116 4.05 2.54 -23.03
N VAL A 117 4.63 2.28 -21.86
CA VAL A 117 4.72 0.95 -21.26
C VAL A 117 4.30 0.96 -19.79
N PRO A 118 3.74 -0.15 -19.28
CA PRO A 118 3.57 -0.31 -17.84
C PRO A 118 4.91 -0.18 -17.13
N SER A 119 5.04 0.74 -16.20
CA SER A 119 6.32 1.15 -15.66
C SER A 119 6.27 1.35 -14.14
N SER A 120 7.43 1.23 -13.55
CA SER A 120 7.71 1.66 -12.18
C SER A 120 7.57 3.18 -12.08
N HIS A 121 6.99 3.66 -10.99
CA HIS A 121 7.04 5.07 -10.67
C HIS A 121 8.33 5.37 -9.89
N VAL A 122 9.00 6.41 -10.28
CA VAL A 122 10.19 6.91 -9.57
C VAL A 122 9.87 8.28 -9.01
N ILE A 123 10.19 8.49 -7.72
CA ILE A 123 10.02 9.78 -7.04
C ILE A 123 11.37 10.25 -6.53
N ILE A 124 11.80 11.41 -6.99
CA ILE A 124 12.97 12.11 -6.44
C ILE A 124 12.47 13.14 -5.42
N ARG A 125 12.86 12.97 -4.17
CA ARG A 125 12.53 13.92 -3.10
C ARG A 125 13.33 15.20 -3.27
N THR A 126 12.65 16.31 -3.54
CA THR A 126 13.30 17.59 -3.75
C THR A 126 12.35 18.77 -3.56
N ASP A 127 12.90 19.87 -3.03
CA ASP A 127 12.22 21.17 -3.03
C ASP A 127 12.83 22.12 -4.07
N LYS A 128 13.91 21.70 -4.76
CA LYS A 128 14.58 22.50 -5.78
C LYS A 128 13.76 22.56 -7.07
N GLN A 129 13.87 23.68 -7.79
CA GLN A 129 13.21 23.82 -9.08
C GLN A 129 13.88 22.98 -10.17
N ASN A 130 15.20 22.99 -10.20
CA ASN A 130 16.02 22.28 -11.15
C ASN A 130 16.93 21.29 -10.42
N LEU A 131 17.06 20.10 -10.97
CA LEU A 131 17.96 19.05 -10.52
C LEU A 131 19.16 18.95 -11.47
N PRO A 132 20.32 18.51 -11.01
CA PRO A 132 21.45 18.19 -11.90
C PRO A 132 21.06 17.12 -12.91
N ASP A 133 21.59 17.24 -14.15
CA ASP A 133 21.33 16.25 -15.20
C ASP A 133 21.88 14.86 -14.84
N SER A 134 22.95 14.78 -14.05
CA SER A 134 23.50 13.53 -13.50
C SER A 134 22.46 12.78 -12.70
N VAL A 135 21.74 13.47 -11.80
CA VAL A 135 20.69 12.90 -10.97
C VAL A 135 19.48 12.48 -11.79
N LEU A 136 19.07 13.33 -12.75
CA LEU A 136 17.94 13.04 -13.65
C LEU A 136 18.22 11.79 -14.48
N ASN A 137 19.39 11.70 -15.11
CA ASN A 137 19.78 10.56 -15.93
C ASN A 137 19.92 9.27 -15.12
N ALA A 138 20.51 9.32 -13.94
CA ALA A 138 20.63 8.15 -13.07
C ALA A 138 19.26 7.67 -12.57
N ALA A 139 18.35 8.56 -12.20
CA ALA A 139 16.99 8.20 -11.80
C ALA A 139 16.15 7.67 -12.98
N ALA A 140 16.31 8.23 -14.19
CA ALA A 140 15.67 7.73 -15.40
C ALA A 140 16.18 6.32 -15.75
N LYS A 141 17.49 6.03 -15.57
CA LYS A 141 18.03 4.69 -15.74
C LYS A 141 17.41 3.70 -14.74
N LEU A 142 17.29 4.06 -13.46
CA LEU A 142 16.57 3.24 -12.49
C LEU A 142 15.13 2.99 -12.92
N CYS A 143 14.43 4.02 -13.44
CA CYS A 143 13.06 3.87 -13.94
C CYS A 143 12.96 2.80 -15.03
N VAL A 144 13.88 2.82 -16.00
CA VAL A 144 13.95 1.82 -17.09
C VAL A 144 14.33 0.44 -16.55
N ASP A 145 15.33 0.35 -15.67
CA ASP A 145 15.81 -0.93 -15.12
C ASP A 145 14.75 -1.68 -14.33
N PHE A 146 13.91 -0.96 -13.60
CA PHE A 146 12.79 -1.54 -12.83
C PHE A 146 11.53 -1.78 -13.65
N SER A 147 11.41 -1.20 -14.85
CA SER A 147 10.21 -1.29 -15.69
C SER A 147 10.30 -2.35 -16.76
N VAL A 148 11.44 -2.43 -17.44
CA VAL A 148 11.60 -3.26 -18.66
C VAL A 148 12.76 -4.22 -18.54
N LYS A 149 12.64 -5.39 -19.19
CA LYS A 149 13.68 -6.44 -19.18
C LYS A 149 14.54 -6.41 -20.42
N ASN A 150 13.97 -6.03 -21.54
CA ASN A 150 14.64 -6.09 -22.85
C ASN A 150 15.61 -4.90 -23.03
N PRO A 151 16.74 -5.11 -23.70
CA PRO A 151 17.60 -4.02 -24.14
C PRO A 151 16.88 -3.18 -25.20
N GLY A 152 17.23 -1.90 -25.28
CA GLY A 152 16.63 -0.96 -26.23
C GLY A 152 16.66 0.47 -25.73
N ASP A 153 16.13 1.37 -26.56
CA ASP A 153 16.02 2.78 -26.25
C ASP A 153 14.62 3.08 -25.70
N TYR A 154 14.56 3.77 -24.57
CA TYR A 154 13.34 4.07 -23.86
C TYR A 154 13.25 5.57 -23.55
N GLU A 155 12.05 6.12 -23.71
CA GLU A 155 11.75 7.49 -23.31
C GLU A 155 11.17 7.51 -21.89
N VAL A 156 11.79 8.30 -21.01
CA VAL A 156 11.33 8.50 -19.64
C VAL A 156 10.79 9.91 -19.51
N ASP A 157 9.50 10.00 -19.23
CA ASP A 157 8.85 11.27 -18.95
C ASP A 157 8.99 11.63 -17.48
N TYR A 158 9.26 12.91 -17.20
CA TYR A 158 9.34 13.41 -15.84
C TYR A 158 8.65 14.75 -15.66
N THR A 159 8.01 14.91 -14.52
CA THR A 159 7.31 16.14 -14.16
C THR A 159 7.21 16.28 -12.65
N LYS A 160 6.80 17.46 -12.16
CA LYS A 160 6.52 17.64 -10.73
C LYS A 160 5.26 16.88 -10.32
N ARG A 161 5.27 16.25 -9.14
CA ARG A 161 4.15 15.46 -8.62
C ARG A 161 2.81 16.18 -8.70
N LYS A 162 2.77 17.49 -8.51
CA LYS A 162 1.54 18.31 -8.62
C LYS A 162 0.87 18.29 -10.00
N PHE A 163 1.59 17.91 -11.07
CA PHE A 163 1.06 17.79 -12.43
C PHE A 163 0.65 16.35 -12.76
N VAL A 164 0.73 15.42 -11.82
CA VAL A 164 0.31 14.03 -11.96
C VAL A 164 -1.02 13.83 -11.26
N LYS A 165 -2.04 13.41 -12.00
CA LYS A 165 -3.38 13.08 -11.49
C LYS A 165 -3.56 11.56 -11.48
N VAL A 166 -3.86 10.99 -10.32
CA VAL A 166 -4.21 9.58 -10.19
C VAL A 166 -5.60 9.35 -10.75
N GLN A 167 -5.76 8.33 -11.61
CA GLN A 167 -7.04 7.87 -12.13
C GLN A 167 -7.56 6.70 -11.30
N GLU A 168 -6.99 5.52 -11.48
CA GLU A 168 -7.36 4.30 -10.78
C GLU A 168 -6.11 3.51 -10.41
N GLY A 169 -5.98 3.16 -9.13
CA GLY A 169 -4.82 2.44 -8.62
C GLY A 169 -3.51 3.22 -8.84
N SER A 170 -2.60 2.69 -9.65
CA SER A 170 -1.35 3.35 -10.06
C SER A 170 -1.43 4.03 -11.42
N SER A 171 -2.58 3.98 -12.11
CA SER A 171 -2.78 4.66 -13.40
C SER A 171 -2.84 6.16 -13.20
N VAL A 172 -2.16 6.92 -14.08
CA VAL A 172 -2.03 8.36 -13.94
C VAL A 172 -2.21 9.09 -15.29
N LEU A 173 -2.70 10.32 -15.19
CA LEU A 173 -2.60 11.33 -16.23
C LEU A 173 -1.61 12.40 -15.77
N TYR A 174 -0.73 12.84 -16.65
CA TYR A 174 0.25 13.87 -16.33
C TYR A 174 0.38 14.88 -17.46
N ASN A 175 0.84 16.06 -17.12
CA ASN A 175 1.08 17.14 -18.08
C ASN A 175 2.33 17.94 -17.69
N LYS A 176 2.73 18.90 -18.52
CA LYS A 176 3.92 19.75 -18.30
C LYS A 176 5.17 18.93 -17.99
N TYR A 177 5.40 17.89 -18.77
CA TYR A 177 6.51 16.97 -18.62
C TYR A 177 7.66 17.29 -19.58
N ASN A 178 8.85 16.83 -19.23
CA ASN A 178 10.01 16.72 -20.09
C ASN A 178 10.35 15.25 -20.28
N THR A 179 11.18 14.93 -21.28
CA THR A 179 11.54 13.56 -21.63
C THR A 179 13.04 13.39 -21.65
N ILE A 180 13.52 12.24 -21.17
CA ILE A 180 14.92 11.80 -21.24
C ILE A 180 14.94 10.47 -21.97
N SER A 181 15.83 10.34 -22.97
CA SER A 181 16.11 9.07 -23.65
C SER A 181 17.15 8.28 -22.86
N VAL A 182 16.85 7.01 -22.58
CA VAL A 182 17.73 6.09 -21.85
C VAL A 182 17.91 4.82 -22.65
N THR A 183 19.15 4.46 -22.96
CA THR A 183 19.51 3.17 -23.56
C THR A 183 19.72 2.13 -22.47
N LYS A 184 19.01 1.01 -22.55
CA LYS A 184 19.23 -0.17 -21.73
C LYS A 184 20.09 -1.16 -22.50
N GLU A 185 21.30 -1.39 -22.01
CA GLU A 185 22.20 -2.38 -22.57
C GLU A 185 21.76 -3.81 -22.24
N GLY A 186 22.01 -4.74 -23.15
CA GLY A 186 21.84 -6.17 -22.89
C GLY A 186 22.88 -6.67 -21.88
N VAL A 187 22.49 -7.60 -21.02
CA VAL A 187 23.44 -8.35 -20.20
C VAL A 187 24.23 -9.24 -21.14
N GLU A 188 25.47 -8.89 -21.48
CA GLU A 188 26.39 -9.83 -22.13
C GLU A 188 26.69 -10.98 -21.14
N ILE A 189 26.04 -12.12 -21.37
CA ILE A 189 26.47 -13.36 -20.71
C ILE A 189 27.80 -13.75 -21.38
N ARG A 190 28.91 -13.36 -20.78
CA ARG A 190 30.21 -13.97 -21.13
C ARG A 190 30.15 -15.44 -20.68
N VAL A 191 29.96 -16.33 -21.64
CA VAL A 191 30.12 -17.78 -21.48
C VAL A 191 31.61 -18.10 -21.37
#